data_5fabd9cd7735e5eb5a6206795fa50d2f
#
_entry.id   5fabd9cd7735e5eb5a6206795fa50d2f
#
_cell.length_a   1.000
_cell.length_b   1.000
_cell.length_c   1.000
_cell.angle_alpha   90.00
_cell.angle_beta   90.00
_cell.angle_gamma   90.00
#
_symmetry.space_group_name_H-M   'P 1'
#
loop_
_entity.id
_entity.type
_entity.pdbx_description
1 polymer ?
#
loop_
_entity_poly.entity_id
_entity_poly.type
_entity_poly.pdbx_seq_one_letter_code
_entity_poly.pdbx_strand_id
1 'polypeptide(L)'
;MQFEIVTGYPLHLNSLAPLCLFLTFDRLKIMVMELIYNLGILIFTILAYLVSPFNEKARLWVSGRKGWNKTIAVKVRPGDKYVWIHCASLGEFEQGRPLIEAIKKERPEFKIILTFFSPSGYEVRKNYQQADIVCYLPVDTHGNAKKFIDLVNPVFVIFVKYEFWNNYISALDKKGIPLYLVSGIFRPGQHFFRWYGSFFRKMLMKFDQFFVQDQQSLDLLKDIGITDVIVAGDTRFDRVKQIAGTSKQIPQLEQFRGNEKLFLAGSSWKQFLIPPELF
;
A
#
# COMPACT_ATOMS: atom_id res chain seq x y z
N MET A 1 -10.23 -10.16 61.78
CA MET A 1 -10.73 -10.25 60.41
C MET A 1 -9.64 -11.00 59.62
N GLN A 2 -9.81 -12.35 59.53
CA GLN A 2 -8.86 -13.22 58.87
C GLN A 2 -9.20 -13.27 57.36
N PHE A 3 -8.23 -12.98 56.52
CA PHE A 3 -8.33 -13.29 55.07
C PHE A 3 -7.69 -14.64 54.83
N GLU A 4 -8.49 -15.67 54.64
CA GLU A 4 -8.04 -16.96 54.10
C GLU A 4 -7.82 -16.82 52.60
N ILE A 5 -6.56 -16.99 52.18
CA ILE A 5 -6.21 -17.17 50.76
C ILE A 5 -6.39 -18.64 50.45
N VAL A 6 -7.43 -18.96 49.65
CA VAL A 6 -7.64 -20.28 49.09
C VAL A 6 -6.63 -20.50 47.97
N THR A 7 -5.47 -21.07 48.29
CA THR A 7 -4.51 -21.61 47.33
C THR A 7 -4.71 -23.10 47.22
N GLY A 8 -5.36 -23.56 46.19
CA GLY A 8 -5.62 -25.00 46.03
C GLY A 8 -5.75 -25.47 44.58
N TYR A 9 -4.87 -25.02 43.67
CA TYR A 9 -4.63 -25.72 42.43
C TYR A 9 -3.13 -25.86 42.17
N PRO A 10 -2.59 -27.11 42.15
CA PRO A 10 -1.20 -27.31 41.73
C PRO A 10 -1.13 -26.92 40.23
N LEU A 11 -0.48 -25.80 39.94
CA LEU A 11 -0.08 -25.46 38.59
C LEU A 11 0.90 -26.54 38.12
N HIS A 12 0.45 -27.47 37.30
CA HIS A 12 1.29 -28.46 36.64
C HIS A 12 2.24 -27.72 35.70
N LEU A 13 3.43 -27.37 36.19
CA LEU A 13 4.52 -26.74 35.43
C LEU A 13 4.85 -27.52 34.12
N ASN A 14 4.57 -28.83 34.10
CA ASN A 14 4.73 -29.67 32.91
C ASN A 14 3.79 -29.34 31.74
N SER A 15 2.70 -28.62 31.97
CA SER A 15 1.78 -28.22 30.91
C SER A 15 2.19 -26.92 30.17
N LEU A 16 3.12 -26.16 30.73
CA LEU A 16 3.61 -24.90 30.16
C LEU A 16 4.79 -25.10 29.19
N ALA A 17 5.54 -26.20 29.34
CA ALA A 17 6.72 -26.48 28.52
C ALA A 17 6.40 -26.58 27.01
N PRO A 18 5.36 -27.31 26.55
CA PRO A 18 5.01 -27.37 25.12
C PRO A 18 4.52 -26.03 24.59
N LEU A 19 3.83 -25.22 25.39
CA LEU A 19 3.37 -23.88 24.99
C LEU A 19 4.56 -22.93 24.84
N CYS A 20 5.52 -22.94 25.73
CA CYS A 20 6.76 -22.15 25.62
C CYS A 20 7.56 -22.57 24.38
N LEU A 21 7.68 -23.86 24.12
CA LEU A 21 8.39 -24.39 22.96
C LEU A 21 7.69 -23.97 21.65
N PHE A 22 6.37 -24.03 21.58
CA PHE A 22 5.58 -23.60 20.42
C PHE A 22 5.75 -22.09 20.17
N LEU A 23 5.66 -21.26 21.19
CA LEU A 23 5.85 -19.80 21.08
C LEU A 23 7.29 -19.43 20.65
N THR A 24 8.30 -20.20 21.08
CA THR A 24 9.69 -19.98 20.64
C THR A 24 9.90 -20.37 19.18
N PHE A 25 9.30 -21.47 18.72
CA PHE A 25 9.34 -21.90 17.32
C PHE A 25 8.68 -20.89 16.37
N ASP A 26 7.52 -20.34 16.73
CA ASP A 26 6.86 -19.34 15.92
C ASP A 26 7.64 -18.01 15.86
N ARG A 27 8.24 -17.59 16.97
CA ARG A 27 9.14 -16.43 16.99
C ARG A 27 10.36 -16.64 16.10
N LEU A 28 10.98 -17.82 16.14
CA LEU A 28 12.12 -18.15 15.30
C LEU A 28 11.76 -18.13 13.81
N LYS A 29 10.60 -18.72 13.42
CA LYS A 29 10.11 -18.68 12.04
C LYS A 29 9.91 -17.25 11.55
N ILE A 30 9.33 -16.39 12.36
CA ILE A 30 9.10 -14.99 12.00
C ILE A 30 10.41 -14.25 11.82
N MET A 31 11.36 -14.43 12.72
CA MET A 31 12.69 -13.82 12.65
C MET A 31 13.44 -14.26 11.37
N VAL A 32 13.38 -15.56 11.04
CA VAL A 32 13.97 -16.09 9.80
C VAL A 32 13.28 -15.49 8.56
N MET A 33 11.95 -15.39 8.55
CA MET A 33 11.21 -14.78 7.45
C MET A 33 11.51 -13.28 7.30
N GLU A 34 11.69 -12.57 8.40
CA GLU A 34 12.10 -11.16 8.38
C GLU A 34 13.52 -11.00 7.80
N LEU A 35 14.43 -11.90 8.14
CA LEU A 35 15.77 -11.93 7.57
C LEU A 35 15.72 -12.20 6.05
N ILE A 36 14.94 -13.20 5.62
CA ILE A 36 14.72 -13.52 4.20
C ILE A 36 14.13 -12.33 3.45
N TYR A 37 13.13 -11.66 4.04
CA TYR A 37 12.53 -10.46 3.48
C TYR A 37 13.57 -9.36 3.26
N ASN A 38 14.36 -9.04 4.28
CA ASN A 38 15.39 -7.99 4.20
C ASN A 38 16.50 -8.36 3.22
N LEU A 39 16.88 -9.63 3.13
CA LEU A 39 17.82 -10.14 2.13
C LEU A 39 17.23 -9.98 0.71
N GLY A 40 15.93 -10.26 0.52
CA GLY A 40 15.22 -10.03 -0.73
C GLY A 40 15.23 -8.57 -1.15
N ILE A 41 14.97 -7.65 -0.21
CA ILE A 41 15.05 -6.19 -0.46
C ILE A 41 16.48 -5.77 -0.86
N LEU A 42 17.49 -6.32 -0.21
CA LEU A 42 18.90 -6.05 -0.54
C LEU A 42 19.25 -6.54 -1.95
N ILE A 43 18.92 -7.80 -2.26
CA ILE A 43 19.16 -8.40 -3.59
C ILE A 43 18.44 -7.60 -4.67
N PHE A 44 17.14 -7.28 -4.47
CA PHE A 44 16.37 -6.45 -5.40
C PHE A 44 17.07 -5.10 -5.65
N THR A 45 17.54 -4.46 -4.57
CA THR A 45 18.22 -3.18 -4.66
C THR A 45 19.51 -3.28 -5.46
N ILE A 46 20.35 -4.31 -5.19
CA ILE A 46 21.59 -4.56 -5.94
C ILE A 46 21.30 -4.80 -7.42
N LEU A 47 20.29 -5.63 -7.73
CA LEU A 47 19.89 -5.90 -9.11
C LEU A 47 19.41 -4.62 -9.82
N ALA A 48 18.63 -3.77 -9.13
CA ALA A 48 18.19 -2.49 -9.68
C ALA A 48 19.38 -1.58 -10.02
N TYR A 49 20.41 -1.54 -9.17
CA TYR A 49 21.65 -0.81 -9.45
C TYR A 49 22.42 -1.39 -10.64
N LEU A 50 22.56 -2.72 -10.74
CA LEU A 50 23.27 -3.39 -11.83
C LEU A 50 22.56 -3.21 -13.18
N VAL A 51 21.24 -3.21 -13.19
CA VAL A 51 20.42 -3.05 -14.41
C VAL A 51 20.27 -1.57 -14.81
N SER A 52 20.47 -0.64 -13.90
CA SER A 52 20.24 0.80 -14.12
C SER A 52 20.99 1.41 -15.30
N PRO A 53 22.23 0.98 -15.68
CA PRO A 53 22.89 1.50 -16.87
C PRO A 53 22.19 1.11 -18.19
N PHE A 54 21.50 -0.03 -18.20
CA PHE A 54 20.90 -0.63 -19.38
C PHE A 54 19.39 -0.44 -19.49
N ASN A 55 18.74 -0.03 -18.41
CA ASN A 55 17.28 0.11 -18.35
C ASN A 55 16.87 1.46 -17.77
N GLU A 56 16.10 2.21 -18.54
CA GLU A 56 15.66 3.56 -18.17
C GLU A 56 14.81 3.56 -16.89
N LYS A 57 13.89 2.60 -16.74
CA LYS A 57 13.04 2.51 -15.54
C LYS A 57 13.88 2.23 -14.30
N ALA A 58 14.87 1.33 -14.39
CA ALA A 58 15.79 1.06 -13.30
C ALA A 58 16.66 2.27 -12.97
N ARG A 59 17.13 3.01 -14.00
CA ARG A 59 17.89 4.25 -13.83
C ARG A 59 17.08 5.32 -13.10
N LEU A 60 15.84 5.55 -13.50
CA LEU A 60 14.93 6.49 -12.82
C LEU A 60 14.64 6.06 -11.38
N TRP A 61 14.43 4.76 -11.16
CA TRP A 61 14.17 4.19 -9.84
C TRP A 61 15.35 4.41 -8.89
N VAL A 62 16.58 4.19 -9.35
CA VAL A 62 17.82 4.38 -8.58
C VAL A 62 18.09 5.87 -8.35
N SER A 63 18.07 6.68 -9.42
CA SER A 63 18.41 8.12 -9.35
C SER A 63 17.43 8.91 -8.50
N GLY A 64 16.12 8.60 -8.60
CA GLY A 64 15.07 9.27 -7.85
C GLY A 64 15.12 9.05 -6.34
N ARG A 65 15.88 8.04 -5.88
CA ARG A 65 16.08 7.77 -4.45
C ARG A 65 17.39 8.32 -3.89
N LYS A 66 18.28 8.85 -4.74
CA LYS A 66 19.53 9.44 -4.26
C LYS A 66 19.25 10.70 -3.42
N GLY A 67 19.81 10.76 -2.23
CA GLY A 67 19.70 11.93 -1.35
C GLY A 67 18.28 12.25 -0.87
N TRP A 68 17.36 11.29 -0.93
CA TRP A 68 15.95 11.45 -0.58
C TRP A 68 15.72 12.14 0.76
N ASN A 69 16.53 11.82 1.76
CA ASN A 69 16.43 12.38 3.10
C ASN A 69 16.67 13.88 3.14
N LYS A 70 17.66 14.37 2.38
CA LYS A 70 17.94 15.81 2.27
C LYS A 70 16.80 16.50 1.52
N THR A 71 16.34 15.91 0.42
CA THR A 71 15.25 16.46 -0.40
C THR A 71 13.94 16.60 0.38
N ILE A 72 13.59 15.60 1.20
CA ILE A 72 12.36 15.63 2.00
C ILE A 72 12.54 16.59 3.19
N ALA A 73 13.72 16.59 3.87
CA ALA A 73 13.98 17.45 5.01
C ALA A 73 13.81 18.95 4.70
N VAL A 74 14.14 19.37 3.49
CA VAL A 74 13.96 20.78 3.07
C VAL A 74 12.49 21.13 2.82
N LYS A 75 11.68 20.13 2.47
CA LYS A 75 10.24 20.32 2.13
C LYS A 75 9.30 20.19 3.33
N VAL A 76 9.66 19.34 4.29
CA VAL A 76 8.87 19.13 5.51
C VAL A 76 9.06 20.33 6.44
N ARG A 77 7.94 20.91 6.89
CA ARG A 77 7.94 22.04 7.83
C ARG A 77 7.54 21.56 9.22
N PRO A 78 8.27 21.95 10.26
CA PRO A 78 7.86 21.67 11.63
C PRO A 78 6.49 22.29 11.94
N GLY A 79 5.63 21.51 12.60
CA GLY A 79 4.27 21.95 12.97
C GLY A 79 3.18 21.64 11.94
N ASP A 80 3.53 21.35 10.69
CA ASP A 80 2.54 20.86 9.71
C ASP A 80 2.05 19.46 10.07
N LYS A 81 0.76 19.20 9.82
CA LYS A 81 0.13 17.89 10.00
C LYS A 81 0.14 17.11 8.68
N TYR A 82 1.05 16.18 8.55
CA TYR A 82 1.20 15.41 7.32
C TYR A 82 0.32 14.16 7.32
N VAL A 83 -0.38 13.92 6.22
CA VAL A 83 -0.99 12.64 5.86
C VAL A 83 -0.11 12.01 4.80
N TRP A 84 0.37 10.79 5.04
CA TRP A 84 1.18 10.08 4.08
C TRP A 84 0.32 9.09 3.28
N ILE A 85 0.31 9.24 1.96
CA ILE A 85 -0.38 8.35 1.02
C ILE A 85 0.65 7.68 0.13
N HIS A 86 0.63 6.35 0.10
CA HIS A 86 1.53 5.56 -0.73
C HIS A 86 0.79 4.82 -1.83
N CYS A 87 1.25 5.02 -3.07
CA CYS A 87 0.78 4.34 -4.27
C CYS A 87 1.98 3.75 -5.01
N ALA A 88 2.00 2.44 -5.30
CA ALA A 88 3.16 1.85 -5.98
C ALA A 88 3.38 2.43 -7.37
N SER A 89 2.32 2.62 -8.12
CA SER A 89 2.34 2.99 -9.53
C SER A 89 1.25 4.01 -9.88
N LEU A 90 1.16 4.37 -11.16
CA LEU A 90 0.09 5.22 -11.67
C LEU A 90 -1.30 4.60 -11.47
N GLY A 91 -1.42 3.27 -11.59
CA GLY A 91 -2.71 2.58 -11.40
C GLY A 91 -3.24 2.70 -9.98
N GLU A 92 -2.39 2.51 -8.98
CA GLU A 92 -2.75 2.71 -7.56
C GLU A 92 -3.01 4.19 -7.25
N PHE A 93 -2.28 5.11 -7.90
CA PHE A 93 -2.54 6.53 -7.75
C PHE A 93 -3.96 6.90 -8.19
N GLU A 94 -4.45 6.38 -9.33
CA GLU A 94 -5.82 6.67 -9.77
C GLU A 94 -6.88 6.13 -8.80
N GLN A 95 -6.55 5.13 -8.00
CA GLN A 95 -7.40 4.66 -6.88
C GLN A 95 -7.26 5.53 -5.62
N GLY A 96 -6.06 6.03 -5.32
CA GLY A 96 -5.82 6.92 -4.20
C GLY A 96 -6.22 8.38 -4.43
N ARG A 97 -6.32 8.79 -5.69
CA ARG A 97 -6.58 10.18 -6.08
C ARG A 97 -7.88 10.76 -5.53
N PRO A 98 -9.05 10.09 -5.63
CA PRO A 98 -10.30 10.62 -5.06
C PRO A 98 -10.17 10.88 -3.55
N LEU A 99 -9.43 10.04 -2.85
CA LEU A 99 -9.18 10.20 -1.42
C LEU A 99 -8.30 11.41 -1.12
N ILE A 100 -7.23 11.61 -1.90
CA ILE A 100 -6.37 12.80 -1.78
C ILE A 100 -7.20 14.07 -1.98
N GLU A 101 -8.01 14.11 -3.04
CA GLU A 101 -8.87 15.26 -3.37
C GLU A 101 -9.92 15.52 -2.27
N ALA A 102 -10.52 14.46 -1.70
CA ALA A 102 -11.46 14.57 -0.59
C ALA A 102 -10.79 15.10 0.68
N ILE A 103 -9.63 14.56 1.07
CA ILE A 103 -8.89 15.04 2.24
C ILE A 103 -8.53 16.52 2.08
N LYS A 104 -8.01 16.93 0.93
CA LYS A 104 -7.67 18.35 0.69
C LYS A 104 -8.87 19.28 0.76
N LYS A 105 -10.03 18.81 0.32
CA LYS A 105 -11.28 19.59 0.32
C LYS A 105 -11.88 19.69 1.74
N GLU A 106 -11.95 18.56 2.46
CA GLU A 106 -12.67 18.47 3.74
C GLU A 106 -11.79 18.83 4.95
N ARG A 107 -10.48 18.62 4.83
CA ARG A 107 -9.50 18.82 5.90
C ARG A 107 -8.28 19.59 5.37
N PRO A 108 -8.46 20.85 4.95
CA PRO A 108 -7.41 21.67 4.31
C PRO A 108 -6.18 21.92 5.19
N GLU A 109 -6.31 21.71 6.52
CA GLU A 109 -5.21 21.78 7.47
C GLU A 109 -4.17 20.66 7.28
N PHE A 110 -4.52 19.56 6.63
CA PHE A 110 -3.58 18.48 6.35
C PHE A 110 -2.72 18.76 5.13
N LYS A 111 -1.44 18.48 5.26
CA LYS A 111 -0.47 18.43 4.17
C LYS A 111 -0.33 17.01 3.66
N ILE A 112 -0.34 16.83 2.34
CA ILE A 112 -0.27 15.50 1.74
C ILE A 112 1.16 15.20 1.31
N ILE A 113 1.72 14.09 1.81
CA ILE A 113 2.91 13.47 1.25
C ILE A 113 2.48 12.26 0.43
N LEU A 114 2.68 12.36 -0.88
CA LEU A 114 2.41 11.29 -1.83
C LEU A 114 3.70 10.59 -2.22
N THR A 115 3.77 9.30 -1.99
CA THR A 115 4.95 8.51 -2.36
C THR A 115 4.64 7.49 -3.43
N PHE A 116 5.61 7.25 -4.31
CA PHE A 116 5.55 6.23 -5.34
C PHE A 116 6.70 5.24 -5.21
N PHE A 117 6.44 3.96 -5.51
CA PHE A 117 7.51 2.99 -5.66
C PHE A 117 8.06 2.98 -7.08
N SER A 118 7.20 3.02 -8.08
CA SER A 118 7.54 2.90 -9.50
C SER A 118 7.73 4.26 -10.19
N PRO A 119 8.66 4.37 -11.13
CA PRO A 119 8.78 5.54 -12.02
C PRO A 119 7.50 5.84 -12.78
N SER A 120 6.69 4.83 -13.14
CA SER A 120 5.43 5.03 -13.87
C SER A 120 4.43 5.93 -13.14
N GLY A 121 4.43 5.91 -11.81
CA GLY A 121 3.61 6.81 -11.00
C GLY A 121 4.30 8.17 -10.80
N TYR A 122 5.54 8.13 -10.31
CA TYR A 122 6.27 9.34 -9.94
C TYR A 122 6.50 10.27 -11.14
N GLU A 123 7.04 9.78 -12.25
CA GLU A 123 7.39 10.65 -13.39
C GLU A 123 6.17 11.34 -14.00
N VAL A 124 5.01 10.67 -13.97
CA VAL A 124 3.75 11.22 -14.47
C VAL A 124 3.11 12.20 -13.46
N ARG A 125 3.32 12.00 -12.16
CA ARG A 125 2.60 12.72 -11.10
C ARG A 125 3.50 13.55 -10.17
N LYS A 126 4.79 13.71 -10.45
CA LYS A 126 5.73 14.48 -9.63
C LYS A 126 5.33 15.95 -9.41
N ASN A 127 4.51 16.49 -10.29
CA ASN A 127 3.97 17.86 -10.21
C ASN A 127 2.47 17.88 -9.86
N TYR A 128 1.96 16.86 -9.17
CA TYR A 128 0.55 16.79 -8.81
C TYR A 128 0.20 17.83 -7.75
N GLN A 129 -0.68 18.78 -8.11
CA GLN A 129 -0.95 19.99 -7.34
C GLN A 129 -1.71 19.77 -6.02
N GLN A 130 -2.40 18.62 -5.88
CA GLN A 130 -3.14 18.31 -4.65
C GLN A 130 -2.27 17.62 -3.58
N ALA A 131 -1.00 17.33 -3.88
CA ALA A 131 -0.04 16.85 -2.89
C ALA A 131 1.03 17.92 -2.62
N ASP A 132 1.32 18.17 -1.35
CA ASP A 132 2.31 19.17 -0.94
C ASP A 132 3.75 18.68 -1.18
N ILE A 133 3.96 17.38 -1.04
CA ILE A 133 5.24 16.72 -1.33
C ILE A 133 4.96 15.45 -2.15
N VAL A 134 5.60 15.33 -3.30
CA VAL A 134 5.62 14.11 -4.10
C VAL A 134 7.05 13.58 -4.17
N CYS A 135 7.25 12.30 -3.86
CA CYS A 135 8.59 11.70 -3.90
C CYS A 135 8.52 10.18 -4.14
N TYR A 136 9.66 9.59 -4.42
CA TYR A 136 9.80 8.14 -4.37
C TYR A 136 9.82 7.66 -2.92
N LEU A 137 9.15 6.54 -2.63
CA LEU A 137 9.33 5.83 -1.38
C LEU A 137 10.79 5.33 -1.29
N PRO A 138 11.55 5.68 -0.26
CA PRO A 138 12.87 5.10 -0.07
C PRO A 138 12.81 3.57 0.04
N VAL A 139 13.90 2.89 -0.31
CA VAL A 139 13.97 1.42 -0.23
C VAL A 139 13.57 0.94 1.17
N ASP A 140 12.73 -0.09 1.25
CA ASP A 140 12.19 -0.61 2.51
C ASP A 140 13.27 -1.34 3.33
N THR A 141 14.18 -0.57 3.89
CA THR A 141 15.14 -1.01 4.91
C THR A 141 14.75 -0.46 6.26
N HIS A 142 15.12 -1.14 7.33
CA HIS A 142 14.85 -0.69 8.70
C HIS A 142 15.31 0.76 8.95
N GLY A 143 16.51 1.10 8.47
CA GLY A 143 17.07 2.45 8.64
C GLY A 143 16.32 3.51 7.85
N ASN A 144 15.94 3.23 6.59
CA ASN A 144 15.18 4.16 5.76
C ASN A 144 13.77 4.36 6.30
N ALA A 145 13.08 3.26 6.67
CA ALA A 145 11.73 3.32 7.21
C ALA A 145 11.68 4.19 8.48
N LYS A 146 12.58 3.90 9.44
CA LYS A 146 12.69 4.71 10.65
C LYS A 146 12.95 6.18 10.33
N LYS A 147 13.97 6.47 9.53
CA LYS A 147 14.38 7.86 9.21
C LYS A 147 13.29 8.62 8.44
N PHE A 148 12.58 7.96 7.52
CA PHE A 148 11.49 8.59 6.77
C PHE A 148 10.33 8.95 7.70
N ILE A 149 9.91 8.01 8.56
CA ILE A 149 8.81 8.23 9.50
C ILE A 149 9.19 9.28 10.56
N ASP A 150 10.43 9.28 11.05
CA ASP A 150 10.92 10.30 11.99
C ASP A 150 10.90 11.70 11.36
N LEU A 151 11.27 11.79 10.08
CA LEU A 151 11.33 13.06 9.35
C LEU A 151 9.95 13.60 9.02
N VAL A 152 9.05 12.76 8.52
CA VAL A 152 7.71 13.14 8.07
C VAL A 152 6.74 13.28 9.23
N ASN A 153 6.86 12.43 10.24
CA ASN A 153 5.98 12.32 11.41
C ASN A 153 4.50 12.41 11.04
N PRO A 154 3.98 11.48 10.21
CA PRO A 154 2.62 11.59 9.70
C PRO A 154 1.59 11.38 10.81
N VAL A 155 0.45 12.08 10.72
CA VAL A 155 -0.69 11.92 11.63
C VAL A 155 -1.35 10.55 11.42
N PHE A 156 -1.45 10.14 10.17
CA PHE A 156 -1.87 8.80 9.75
C PHE A 156 -1.34 8.49 8.35
N VAL A 157 -1.42 7.22 7.99
CA VAL A 157 -0.86 6.70 6.73
C VAL A 157 -1.91 5.90 5.98
N ILE A 158 -1.94 6.04 4.66
CA ILE A 158 -2.80 5.28 3.77
C ILE A 158 -1.93 4.57 2.73
N PHE A 159 -2.02 3.26 2.70
CA PHE A 159 -1.46 2.44 1.64
C PHE A 159 -2.56 2.02 0.67
N VAL A 160 -2.31 2.20 -0.62
CA VAL A 160 -3.28 1.88 -1.65
C VAL A 160 -2.97 0.50 -2.24
N LYS A 161 -3.93 -0.42 -2.13
CA LYS A 161 -3.92 -1.76 -2.72
C LYS A 161 -2.92 -2.74 -2.07
N TYR A 162 -1.87 -3.18 -2.78
CA TYR A 162 -1.00 -4.31 -2.36
C TYR A 162 0.33 -3.88 -1.74
N GLU A 163 0.36 -2.79 -1.03
CA GLU A 163 1.58 -2.19 -0.54
C GLU A 163 1.92 -2.69 0.88
N PHE A 164 2.65 -3.81 0.94
CA PHE A 164 3.01 -4.48 2.21
C PHE A 164 4.50 -4.38 2.50
N TRP A 165 4.98 -3.17 2.81
CA TRP A 165 6.37 -2.85 3.12
C TRP A 165 6.66 -3.09 4.60
N ASN A 166 7.22 -4.25 4.94
CA ASN A 166 7.34 -4.74 6.32
C ASN A 166 8.07 -3.76 7.25
N ASN A 167 9.17 -3.14 6.81
CA ASN A 167 9.92 -2.25 7.68
C ASN A 167 9.17 -0.95 7.94
N TYR A 168 8.48 -0.39 6.93
CA TYR A 168 7.63 0.78 7.10
C TYR A 168 6.44 0.47 8.01
N ILE A 169 5.71 -0.62 7.77
CA ILE A 169 4.58 -1.05 8.58
C ILE A 169 5.01 -1.26 10.03
N SER A 170 6.15 -1.94 10.25
CA SER A 170 6.68 -2.18 11.60
C SER A 170 7.14 -0.90 12.30
N ALA A 171 7.66 0.07 11.58
CA ALA A 171 8.08 1.34 12.15
C ALA A 171 6.90 2.25 12.50
N LEU A 172 5.81 2.20 11.71
CA LEU A 172 4.55 2.90 12.01
C LEU A 172 3.89 2.32 13.26
N ASP A 173 3.73 0.99 13.32
CA ASP A 173 3.19 0.25 14.46
C ASP A 173 3.95 0.59 15.76
N LYS A 174 5.29 0.55 15.75
CA LYS A 174 6.13 0.92 16.90
C LYS A 174 5.93 2.36 17.39
N LYS A 175 5.50 3.25 16.52
CA LYS A 175 5.21 4.66 16.87
C LYS A 175 3.74 4.93 17.18
N GLY A 176 2.87 3.93 17.05
CA GLY A 176 1.43 4.10 17.22
C GLY A 176 0.81 5.04 16.18
N ILE A 177 1.41 5.11 14.97
CA ILE A 177 0.87 5.92 13.88
C ILE A 177 -0.15 5.09 13.12
N PRO A 178 -1.44 5.55 13.03
CA PRO A 178 -2.49 4.81 12.35
C PRO A 178 -2.17 4.52 10.89
N LEU A 179 -2.40 3.28 10.47
CA LEU A 179 -2.15 2.79 9.13
C LEU A 179 -3.40 2.13 8.53
N TYR A 180 -3.83 2.64 7.39
CA TYR A 180 -5.03 2.19 6.67
C TYR A 180 -4.66 1.58 5.32
N LEU A 181 -5.34 0.50 4.94
CA LEU A 181 -5.28 -0.04 3.58
C LEU A 181 -6.54 0.34 2.82
N VAL A 182 -6.41 0.96 1.66
CA VAL A 182 -7.54 1.36 0.82
C VAL A 182 -7.50 0.66 -0.53
N SER A 183 -8.68 0.35 -1.06
CA SER A 183 -8.87 -0.40 -2.32
C SER A 183 -8.17 -1.77 -2.31
N GLY A 184 -8.08 -2.39 -1.12
CA GLY A 184 -7.52 -3.72 -0.96
C GLY A 184 -8.33 -4.78 -1.69
N ILE A 185 -7.65 -5.75 -2.31
CA ILE A 185 -8.30 -6.93 -2.87
C ILE A 185 -7.49 -8.17 -2.47
N PHE A 186 -8.15 -9.14 -1.87
CA PHE A 186 -7.50 -10.34 -1.37
C PHE A 186 -7.98 -11.57 -2.13
N ARG A 187 -7.08 -12.55 -2.31
CA ARG A 187 -7.35 -13.79 -3.03
C ARG A 187 -6.89 -14.99 -2.22
N PRO A 188 -7.60 -16.12 -2.24
CA PRO A 188 -7.28 -17.31 -1.42
C PRO A 188 -5.86 -17.85 -1.64
N GLY A 189 -5.29 -17.62 -2.83
CA GLY A 189 -3.95 -18.09 -3.19
C GLY A 189 -2.79 -17.29 -2.59
N GLN A 190 -3.05 -16.11 -1.99
CA GLN A 190 -2.00 -15.25 -1.45
C GLN A 190 -1.35 -15.84 -0.18
N HIS A 191 -0.10 -15.44 0.06
CA HIS A 191 0.73 -15.95 1.17
C HIS A 191 0.10 -15.74 2.55
N PHE A 192 -0.73 -14.73 2.73
CA PHE A 192 -1.44 -14.44 3.98
C PHE A 192 -2.32 -15.59 4.45
N PHE A 193 -2.95 -16.31 3.52
CA PHE A 193 -3.95 -17.37 3.78
C PHE A 193 -3.35 -18.77 3.73
N ARG A 194 -2.02 -18.89 3.54
CA ARG A 194 -1.33 -20.17 3.51
C ARG A 194 -0.84 -20.57 4.91
N TRP A 195 -0.65 -21.87 5.14
CA TRP A 195 -0.16 -22.40 6.42
C TRP A 195 1.16 -21.79 6.87
N TYR A 196 2.04 -21.42 5.94
CA TYR A 196 3.33 -20.76 6.19
C TYR A 196 3.24 -19.22 6.31
N GLY A 197 2.05 -18.66 6.20
CA GLY A 197 1.80 -17.22 6.07
C GLY A 197 1.89 -16.41 7.37
N SER A 198 2.36 -16.98 8.48
CA SER A 198 2.37 -16.31 9.79
C SER A 198 3.08 -14.95 9.81
N PHE A 199 4.22 -14.83 9.11
CA PHE A 199 4.93 -13.56 8.95
C PHE A 199 4.06 -12.50 8.26
N PHE A 200 3.45 -12.87 7.13
CA PHE A 200 2.59 -11.96 6.36
C PHE A 200 1.31 -11.58 7.13
N ARG A 201 0.70 -12.52 7.86
CA ARG A 201 -0.46 -12.22 8.73
C ARG A 201 -0.10 -11.22 9.82
N LYS A 202 1.06 -11.37 10.48
CA LYS A 202 1.52 -10.40 11.49
C LYS A 202 1.73 -9.00 10.91
N MET A 203 2.10 -8.89 9.64
CA MET A 203 2.20 -7.60 8.95
C MET A 203 0.82 -6.99 8.74
N LEU A 204 -0.18 -7.79 8.32
CA LEU A 204 -1.56 -7.32 8.17
C LEU A 204 -2.17 -6.87 9.51
N MET A 205 -1.89 -7.58 10.61
CA MET A 205 -2.40 -7.25 11.94
C MET A 205 -1.90 -5.90 12.50
N LYS A 206 -0.99 -5.22 11.81
CA LYS A 206 -0.49 -3.88 12.16
C LYS A 206 -1.25 -2.76 11.46
N PHE A 207 -2.21 -3.09 10.61
CA PHE A 207 -3.12 -2.10 10.04
C PHE A 207 -4.30 -1.87 10.99
N ASP A 208 -4.68 -0.61 11.15
CA ASP A 208 -5.82 -0.24 11.99
C ASP A 208 -7.14 -0.56 11.30
N GLN A 209 -7.23 -0.40 9.96
CA GLN A 209 -8.44 -0.70 9.21
C GLN A 209 -8.15 -0.99 7.75
N PHE A 210 -8.99 -1.86 7.17
CA PHE A 210 -8.97 -2.23 5.76
C PHE A 210 -10.25 -1.77 5.07
N PHE A 211 -10.08 -1.06 3.95
CA PHE A 211 -11.15 -0.74 3.01
C PHE A 211 -10.94 -1.59 1.76
N VAL A 212 -11.73 -2.64 1.63
CA VAL A 212 -11.57 -3.66 0.57
C VAL A 212 -12.58 -3.48 -0.55
N GLN A 213 -12.27 -4.05 -1.72
CA GLN A 213 -13.11 -3.88 -2.90
C GLN A 213 -14.32 -4.82 -2.93
N ASP A 214 -14.22 -6.01 -2.35
CA ASP A 214 -15.24 -7.05 -2.47
C ASP A 214 -15.44 -7.82 -1.15
N GLN A 215 -16.59 -8.51 -1.08
CA GLN A 215 -16.99 -9.34 0.06
C GLN A 215 -16.00 -10.50 0.29
N GLN A 216 -15.49 -11.11 -0.77
CA GLN A 216 -14.50 -12.19 -0.66
C GLN A 216 -13.25 -11.74 0.10
N SER A 217 -12.77 -10.53 -0.17
CA SER A 217 -11.62 -9.96 0.53
C SER A 217 -11.89 -9.75 2.02
N LEU A 218 -13.11 -9.30 2.38
CA LEU A 218 -13.53 -9.16 3.77
C LEU A 218 -13.57 -10.53 4.46
N ASP A 219 -14.17 -11.52 3.83
CA ASP A 219 -14.32 -12.87 4.41
C ASP A 219 -12.93 -13.50 4.66
N LEU A 220 -12.03 -13.42 3.69
CA LEU A 220 -10.65 -13.91 3.81
C LEU A 220 -9.86 -13.23 4.94
N LEU A 221 -10.05 -11.93 5.16
CA LEU A 221 -9.39 -11.22 6.26
C LEU A 221 -9.98 -11.64 7.61
N LYS A 222 -11.30 -11.81 7.69
CA LYS A 222 -11.98 -12.31 8.90
C LYS A 222 -11.52 -13.72 9.28
N ASP A 223 -11.33 -14.61 8.30
CA ASP A 223 -10.86 -15.98 8.53
C ASP A 223 -9.49 -16.05 9.20
N ILE A 224 -8.68 -15.00 9.06
CA ILE A 224 -7.38 -14.91 9.73
C ILE A 224 -7.38 -13.98 10.97
N GLY A 225 -8.58 -13.60 11.46
CA GLY A 225 -8.76 -12.84 12.69
C GLY A 225 -8.70 -11.33 12.55
N ILE A 226 -8.77 -10.77 11.34
CA ILE A 226 -8.81 -9.32 11.10
C ILE A 226 -10.27 -8.90 10.95
N THR A 227 -10.77 -8.11 11.92
CA THR A 227 -12.20 -7.71 12.02
C THR A 227 -12.48 -6.30 11.53
N ASP A 228 -11.48 -5.42 11.57
CA ASP A 228 -11.62 -4.01 11.17
C ASP A 228 -11.53 -3.87 9.65
N VAL A 229 -12.57 -4.38 8.98
CA VAL A 229 -12.65 -4.45 7.51
C VAL A 229 -14.00 -3.91 7.04
N ILE A 230 -13.96 -3.01 6.05
CA ILE A 230 -15.13 -2.41 5.41
C ILE A 230 -15.07 -2.71 3.91
N VAL A 231 -16.17 -3.17 3.32
CA VAL A 231 -16.30 -3.26 1.86
C VAL A 231 -16.67 -1.88 1.32
N ALA A 232 -15.70 -1.22 0.69
CA ALA A 232 -15.83 0.12 0.16
C ALA A 232 -15.92 0.18 -1.39
N GLY A 233 -15.73 -0.97 -2.06
CA GLY A 233 -15.69 -1.03 -3.51
C GLY A 233 -14.37 -0.54 -4.12
N ASP A 234 -14.38 -0.36 -5.44
CA ASP A 234 -13.21 0.14 -6.18
C ASP A 234 -13.37 1.64 -6.45
N THR A 235 -12.53 2.43 -5.85
CA THR A 235 -12.53 3.91 -5.98
C THR A 235 -12.37 4.42 -7.42
N ARG A 236 -11.96 3.57 -8.38
CA ARG A 236 -11.93 3.91 -9.80
C ARG A 236 -13.33 4.18 -10.36
N PHE A 237 -14.37 3.52 -9.84
CA PHE A 237 -15.76 3.78 -10.25
C PHE A 237 -16.20 5.20 -9.91
N ASP A 238 -15.79 5.73 -8.76
CA ASP A 238 -16.07 7.12 -8.37
C ASP A 238 -15.46 8.08 -9.38
N ARG A 239 -14.25 7.79 -9.83
CA ARG A 239 -13.57 8.58 -10.86
C ARG A 239 -14.26 8.50 -12.22
N VAL A 240 -14.66 7.30 -12.64
CA VAL A 240 -15.41 7.10 -13.90
C VAL A 240 -16.72 7.87 -13.87
N LYS A 241 -17.48 7.79 -12.76
CA LYS A 241 -18.73 8.54 -12.57
C LYS A 241 -18.49 10.06 -12.65
N GLN A 242 -17.45 10.56 -12.02
CA GLN A 242 -17.08 11.98 -12.07
C GLN A 242 -16.73 12.42 -13.50
N ILE A 243 -15.92 11.64 -14.23
CA ILE A 243 -15.55 11.92 -15.62
C ILE A 243 -16.79 11.88 -16.51
N ALA A 244 -17.66 10.89 -16.36
CA ALA A 244 -18.88 10.78 -17.14
C ALA A 244 -19.81 12.00 -16.94
N GLY A 245 -19.89 12.53 -15.71
CA GLY A 245 -20.65 13.74 -15.39
C GLY A 245 -20.05 15.05 -15.95
N THR A 246 -18.75 15.03 -16.30
CA THR A 246 -18.02 16.18 -16.86
C THR A 246 -17.55 15.94 -18.30
N SER A 247 -18.08 14.90 -18.95
CA SER A 247 -17.65 14.53 -20.30
C SER A 247 -17.87 15.70 -21.27
N LYS A 248 -16.79 16.08 -21.96
CA LYS A 248 -16.84 17.08 -23.04
C LYS A 248 -17.11 16.36 -24.34
N GLN A 249 -17.93 16.95 -25.16
CA GLN A 249 -18.04 16.52 -26.55
C GLN A 249 -16.65 16.65 -27.19
N ILE A 250 -16.24 15.63 -27.92
CA ILE A 250 -14.99 15.62 -28.68
C ILE A 250 -15.35 15.76 -30.15
N PRO A 251 -15.23 16.97 -30.72
CA PRO A 251 -15.69 17.23 -32.08
C PRO A 251 -15.06 16.31 -33.13
N GLN A 252 -13.80 15.90 -32.91
CA GLN A 252 -13.11 14.97 -33.80
C GLN A 252 -13.76 13.58 -33.84
N LEU A 253 -14.25 13.09 -32.68
CA LEU A 253 -14.97 11.82 -32.62
C LEU A 253 -16.34 11.90 -33.22
N GLU A 254 -17.03 13.03 -33.07
CA GLU A 254 -18.33 13.26 -33.72
C GLU A 254 -18.20 13.35 -35.23
N GLN A 255 -17.19 14.05 -35.71
CA GLN A 255 -16.88 14.12 -37.14
C GLN A 255 -16.51 12.75 -37.71
N PHE A 256 -15.71 11.96 -36.98
CA PHE A 256 -15.33 10.61 -37.39
C PHE A 256 -16.54 9.67 -37.42
N ARG A 257 -17.42 9.76 -36.42
CA ARG A 257 -18.62 8.92 -36.31
C ARG A 257 -19.61 9.20 -37.43
N GLY A 258 -19.79 10.49 -37.85
CA GLY A 258 -20.86 10.88 -38.76
C GLY A 258 -22.22 10.44 -38.22
N ASN A 259 -23.00 9.72 -39.04
CA ASN A 259 -24.31 9.20 -38.71
C ASN A 259 -24.26 7.71 -38.23
N GLU A 260 -23.07 7.15 -38.08
CA GLU A 260 -22.91 5.74 -37.76
C GLU A 260 -22.72 5.51 -36.23
N LYS A 261 -22.86 4.26 -35.80
CA LYS A 261 -22.54 3.86 -34.43
C LYS A 261 -21.02 3.71 -34.28
N LEU A 262 -20.43 4.37 -33.29
CA LEU A 262 -19.00 4.27 -32.99
C LEU A 262 -18.77 3.28 -31.83
N PHE A 263 -17.99 2.25 -32.10
CA PHE A 263 -17.46 1.35 -31.05
C PHE A 263 -15.97 1.64 -30.84
N LEU A 264 -15.61 2.00 -29.61
CA LEU A 264 -14.23 2.28 -29.22
C LEU A 264 -13.71 1.21 -28.24
N ALA A 265 -12.78 0.36 -28.67
CA ALA A 265 -12.13 -0.63 -27.83
C ALA A 265 -10.81 -0.08 -27.29
N GLY A 266 -10.82 0.40 -26.04
CA GLY A 266 -9.61 0.85 -25.34
C GLY A 266 -8.82 -0.30 -24.72
N SER A 267 -7.48 -0.29 -24.79
CA SER A 267 -6.58 -1.30 -24.22
C SER A 267 -6.84 -2.72 -24.73
N SER A 268 -7.24 -2.84 -25.99
CA SER A 268 -7.48 -4.15 -26.63
C SER A 268 -6.17 -4.84 -26.97
N TRP A 269 -6.13 -6.17 -26.81
CA TRP A 269 -5.04 -7.03 -27.25
C TRP A 269 -5.38 -7.62 -28.61
N LYS A 270 -4.39 -7.97 -29.43
CA LYS A 270 -4.60 -8.58 -30.76
C LYS A 270 -5.57 -9.77 -30.77
N GLN A 271 -5.61 -10.53 -29.67
CA GLN A 271 -6.51 -11.67 -29.47
C GLN A 271 -7.99 -11.30 -29.33
N PHE A 272 -8.29 -10.05 -29.02
CA PHE A 272 -9.67 -9.51 -28.89
C PHE A 272 -10.11 -8.68 -30.10
N LEU A 273 -9.26 -8.54 -31.11
CA LEU A 273 -9.67 -7.94 -32.37
C LEU A 273 -10.55 -8.95 -33.09
N ILE A 274 -11.85 -8.74 -33.00
CA ILE A 274 -12.84 -9.52 -33.76
C ILE A 274 -12.54 -9.30 -35.24
N PRO A 275 -12.41 -10.36 -36.05
CA PRO A 275 -12.19 -10.20 -37.47
C PRO A 275 -13.28 -9.33 -38.09
N PRO A 276 -12.95 -8.43 -39.07
CA PRO A 276 -13.93 -7.52 -39.70
C PRO A 276 -15.12 -8.23 -40.33
N GLU A 277 -15.04 -9.54 -40.54
CA GLU A 277 -16.06 -10.41 -41.15
C GLU A 277 -17.29 -10.67 -40.25
N LEU A 278 -17.28 -10.17 -38.99
CA LEU A 278 -18.39 -10.35 -38.03
C LEU A 278 -19.23 -9.08 -37.81
N PHE A 279 -19.03 -8.02 -38.60
CA PHE A 279 -19.82 -6.79 -38.57
C PHE A 279 -20.52 -6.54 -39.90
#